data_6c0abbf7587d2691f5f6f7a878993954
#
_entry.id   6c0abbf7587d2691f5f6f7a878993954
#
_cell.length_a   1.000
_cell.length_b   1.000
_cell.length_c   1.000
_cell.angle_alpha   90.00
_cell.angle_beta   90.00
_cell.angle_gamma   90.00
#
_symmetry.space_group_name_H-M   'P 1'
#
loop_
_entity.id
_entity.type
_entity.pdbx_description
1 polymer ?
#
loop_
_entity_poly.entity_id
_entity_poly.type
_entity_poly.pdbx_seq_one_letter_code
_entity_poly.pdbx_strand_id
1 'polypeptide(L)'
;MRLWLNRTGEVSLRDQLITQVVLGILCHELAPGQRLPSTRDLSRRFGIHANTASAAYRQLESEGWVELRHGSGVFVRTTRPDAPLSPEMAIDQMIGDMAAKARKLGASDALLKARLRRWLALEPPARWLVIEPDPELRRVVICEMEQALSLPVIGCGPEQCSMPAMLDGSMAAVLPSKAAAVRKLLPAGSELTTLQVHPVTADLESYLKRYMPEHSSDLVGIASRWTEFQRIGQTMLVAAGLAPESLLVRDATKPGWKRGLEAAAAVVCDAAIAQELPVGCHAIVFRLLGEPSIADLRTREDAVMVSSRD
;
A
#
# COMPACT_ATOMS: atom_id res chain seq x y z
N MET A 1 -31.86 22.69 -3.05
CA MET A 1 -31.57 21.39 -2.38
C MET A 1 -32.64 20.37 -2.70
N ARG A 2 -32.26 19.15 -3.09
CA ARG A 2 -33.17 18.00 -3.24
C ARG A 2 -33.07 17.15 -1.98
N LEU A 3 -33.99 17.29 -1.04
CA LEU A 3 -34.11 16.40 0.11
C LEU A 3 -34.49 14.98 -0.37
N TRP A 4 -33.84 13.98 0.22
CA TRP A 4 -34.07 12.57 -0.05
C TRP A 4 -34.07 11.79 1.27
N LEU A 5 -35.12 11.08 1.58
CA LEU A 5 -35.25 10.32 2.83
C LEU A 5 -35.47 8.83 2.54
N ASN A 6 -34.67 7.98 3.15
CA ASN A 6 -34.76 6.52 3.04
C ASN A 6 -35.43 5.92 4.29
N ARG A 7 -36.57 5.26 4.11
CA ARG A 7 -37.32 4.64 5.22
C ARG A 7 -36.75 3.31 5.68
N THR A 8 -35.97 2.65 4.81
CA THR A 8 -35.41 1.32 5.08
C THR A 8 -33.96 1.37 5.52
N GLY A 9 -33.38 2.54 5.71
CA GLY A 9 -32.00 2.72 6.15
C GLY A 9 -31.87 2.59 7.68
N GLU A 10 -30.64 2.32 8.13
CA GLU A 10 -30.27 2.23 9.56
C GLU A 10 -30.36 3.57 10.29
N VAL A 11 -30.27 4.69 9.56
CA VAL A 11 -30.33 6.04 10.11
C VAL A 11 -31.77 6.52 10.21
N SER A 12 -32.16 7.07 11.37
CA SER A 12 -33.52 7.57 11.58
C SER A 12 -33.88 8.68 10.59
N LEU A 13 -35.17 8.74 10.17
CA LEU A 13 -35.67 9.80 9.26
C LEU A 13 -35.45 11.22 9.82
N ARG A 14 -35.43 11.36 11.15
CA ARG A 14 -35.12 12.61 11.84
C ARG A 14 -33.66 12.99 11.60
N ASP A 15 -32.72 12.07 11.83
CA ASP A 15 -31.29 12.33 11.68
C ASP A 15 -30.91 12.53 10.22
N GLN A 16 -31.54 11.78 9.30
CA GLN A 16 -31.37 12.02 7.86
C GLN A 16 -31.79 13.43 7.45
N LEU A 17 -32.92 13.95 8.01
CA LEU A 17 -33.39 15.30 7.71
C LEU A 17 -32.45 16.36 8.27
N ILE A 18 -31.98 16.17 9.52
CA ILE A 18 -31.02 17.08 10.17
C ILE A 18 -29.74 17.14 9.35
N THR A 19 -29.12 15.99 9.07
CA THR A 19 -27.88 15.88 8.29
C THR A 19 -28.00 16.56 6.93
N GLN A 20 -29.09 16.33 6.19
CA GLN A 20 -29.27 16.93 4.88
C GLN A 20 -29.48 18.45 4.91
N VAL A 21 -30.14 18.97 5.95
CA VAL A 21 -30.28 20.42 6.09
C VAL A 21 -28.95 21.05 6.45
N VAL A 22 -28.21 20.48 7.41
CA VAL A 22 -26.88 20.95 7.79
C VAL A 22 -25.93 20.92 6.61
N LEU A 23 -25.84 19.81 5.88
CA LEU A 23 -25.03 19.69 4.68
C LEU A 23 -25.42 20.72 3.59
N GLY A 24 -26.73 20.92 3.39
CA GLY A 24 -27.21 21.95 2.45
C GLY A 24 -26.77 23.37 2.83
N ILE A 25 -26.67 23.66 4.13
CA ILE A 25 -26.16 24.97 4.62
C ILE A 25 -24.64 25.04 4.48
N LEU A 26 -23.93 24.00 4.90
CA LEU A 26 -22.48 23.93 4.86
C LEU A 26 -21.94 24.00 3.41
N CYS A 27 -22.59 23.31 2.48
CA CYS A 27 -22.22 23.29 1.05
C CYS A 27 -22.80 24.44 0.24
N HIS A 28 -23.40 25.46 0.89
CA HIS A 28 -24.00 26.62 0.25
C HIS A 28 -25.14 26.32 -0.76
N GLU A 29 -25.77 25.15 -0.64
CA GLU A 29 -27.00 24.82 -1.41
C GLU A 29 -28.24 25.48 -0.79
N LEU A 30 -28.19 25.73 0.52
CA LEU A 30 -29.18 26.51 1.24
C LEU A 30 -28.59 27.86 1.62
N ALA A 31 -29.13 28.92 1.06
CA ALA A 31 -28.63 30.27 1.32
C ALA A 31 -29.07 30.78 2.73
N PRO A 32 -28.26 31.63 3.37
CA PRO A 32 -28.67 32.34 4.59
C PRO A 32 -30.01 33.07 4.37
N GLY A 33 -30.93 32.96 5.32
CA GLY A 33 -32.27 33.54 5.20
C GLY A 33 -33.27 32.77 4.32
N GLN A 34 -32.82 31.69 3.64
CA GLN A 34 -33.69 30.88 2.82
C GLN A 34 -34.78 30.19 3.66
N ARG A 35 -36.01 30.21 3.17
CA ARG A 35 -37.13 29.49 3.76
C ARG A 35 -37.03 27.99 3.42
N LEU A 36 -37.14 27.16 4.44
CA LEU A 36 -37.21 25.70 4.31
C LEU A 36 -38.66 25.22 4.13
N PRO A 37 -38.90 24.01 3.61
CA PRO A 37 -40.23 23.42 3.52
C PRO A 37 -40.89 23.32 4.88
N SER A 38 -42.21 23.56 4.96
CA SER A 38 -42.92 23.38 6.21
C SER A 38 -42.98 21.93 6.66
N THR A 39 -43.21 21.68 7.96
CA THR A 39 -43.40 20.31 8.48
C THR A 39 -44.53 19.55 7.76
N ARG A 40 -45.58 20.26 7.34
CA ARG A 40 -46.69 19.72 6.56
C ARG A 40 -46.24 19.33 5.13
N ASP A 41 -45.38 20.14 4.50
CA ASP A 41 -44.85 19.85 3.17
C ASP A 41 -43.90 18.65 3.22
N LEU A 42 -43.06 18.57 4.25
CA LEU A 42 -42.19 17.42 4.47
C LEU A 42 -43.00 16.13 4.72
N SER A 43 -44.03 16.22 5.56
CA SER A 43 -44.95 15.08 5.78
C SER A 43 -45.62 14.61 4.52
N ARG A 44 -46.15 15.52 3.71
CA ARG A 44 -46.86 15.21 2.47
C ARG A 44 -45.91 14.65 1.41
N ARG A 45 -44.72 15.25 1.26
CA ARG A 45 -43.77 14.90 0.21
C ARG A 45 -43.02 13.59 0.49
N PHE A 46 -42.63 13.37 1.74
CA PHE A 46 -41.82 12.22 2.13
C PHE A 46 -42.60 11.18 2.96
N GLY A 47 -43.86 11.45 3.27
CA GLY A 47 -44.72 10.57 4.06
C GLY A 47 -44.19 10.34 5.50
N ILE A 48 -43.40 11.27 6.04
CA ILE A 48 -42.90 11.22 7.42
C ILE A 48 -43.95 11.81 8.36
N HIS A 49 -43.93 11.39 9.63
CA HIS A 49 -44.85 11.95 10.63
C HIS A 49 -44.51 13.43 10.91
N ALA A 50 -45.50 14.28 11.02
CA ALA A 50 -45.30 15.72 11.29
C ALA A 50 -44.47 15.97 12.55
N ASN A 51 -44.61 15.14 13.57
CA ASN A 51 -43.83 15.22 14.81
C ASN A 51 -42.34 14.96 14.56
N THR A 52 -42.00 14.04 13.64
CA THR A 52 -40.60 13.77 13.25
C THR A 52 -39.95 14.97 12.57
N ALA A 53 -40.66 15.59 11.62
CA ALA A 53 -40.20 16.83 10.97
C ALA A 53 -40.08 18.01 11.97
N SER A 54 -41.06 18.14 12.91
CA SER A 54 -40.99 19.15 13.94
C SER A 54 -39.86 18.95 14.94
N ALA A 55 -39.58 17.70 15.31
CA ALA A 55 -38.46 17.35 16.18
C ALA A 55 -37.11 17.66 15.53
N ALA A 56 -36.96 17.36 14.23
CA ALA A 56 -35.75 17.70 13.48
C ALA A 56 -35.52 19.21 13.39
N TYR A 57 -36.57 19.98 13.09
CA TYR A 57 -36.43 21.45 13.02
C TYR A 57 -36.16 22.09 14.37
N ARG A 58 -36.73 21.60 15.48
CA ARG A 58 -36.41 22.07 16.85
C ARG A 58 -34.96 21.79 17.22
N GLN A 59 -34.42 20.62 16.81
CA GLN A 59 -33.03 20.31 17.04
C GLN A 59 -32.12 21.23 16.24
N LEU A 60 -32.38 21.40 14.93
CA LEU A 60 -31.65 22.36 14.08
C LEU A 60 -31.69 23.79 14.64
N GLU A 61 -32.80 24.21 15.26
CA GLU A 61 -32.93 25.51 15.91
C GLU A 61 -32.07 25.59 17.18
N SER A 62 -32.13 24.56 18.03
CA SER A 62 -31.30 24.50 19.25
C SER A 62 -29.80 24.47 18.95
N GLU A 63 -29.41 23.90 17.85
CA GLU A 63 -28.03 23.86 17.35
C GLU A 63 -27.62 25.13 16.56
N GLY A 64 -28.59 26.08 16.37
CA GLY A 64 -28.32 27.37 15.74
C GLY A 64 -28.24 27.36 14.20
N TRP A 65 -28.69 26.32 13.53
CA TRP A 65 -28.70 26.23 12.06
C TRP A 65 -29.86 26.91 11.40
N VAL A 66 -31.04 26.88 12.06
CA VAL A 66 -32.27 27.46 11.56
C VAL A 66 -32.93 28.34 12.61
N GLU A 67 -33.91 29.11 12.19
CA GLU A 67 -34.78 29.94 13.05
C GLU A 67 -36.23 29.59 12.74
N LEU A 68 -36.99 29.23 13.78
CA LEU A 68 -38.44 29.02 13.67
C LEU A 68 -39.16 30.36 13.94
N ARG A 69 -39.75 30.93 12.89
CA ARG A 69 -40.56 32.17 12.99
C ARG A 69 -42.01 31.80 13.06
N HIS A 70 -42.63 32.11 14.19
CA HIS A 70 -44.04 31.77 14.44
C HIS A 70 -44.93 32.30 13.30
N GLY A 71 -45.78 31.42 12.74
CA GLY A 71 -46.67 31.74 11.62
C GLY A 71 -45.98 31.91 10.27
N SER A 72 -44.65 32.08 10.21
CA SER A 72 -43.91 32.36 8.99
C SER A 72 -43.15 31.16 8.42
N GLY A 73 -42.77 30.21 9.29
CA GLY A 73 -42.08 28.98 8.90
C GLY A 73 -40.67 28.87 9.44
N VAL A 74 -39.85 28.03 8.80
CA VAL A 74 -38.47 27.73 9.18
C VAL A 74 -37.52 28.40 8.19
N PHE A 75 -36.50 29.08 8.68
CA PHE A 75 -35.54 29.82 7.87
C PHE A 75 -34.11 29.42 8.25
N VAL A 76 -33.21 29.39 7.30
CA VAL A 76 -31.77 29.23 7.53
C VAL A 76 -31.25 30.47 8.25
N ARG A 77 -30.50 30.32 9.31
CA ARG A 77 -29.89 31.48 10.01
C ARG A 77 -28.88 32.18 9.11
N THR A 78 -28.77 33.51 9.27
CA THR A 78 -27.83 34.35 8.55
C THR A 78 -26.40 34.23 9.08
N THR A 79 -26.27 33.92 10.37
CA THR A 79 -25.00 33.66 11.06
C THR A 79 -24.88 32.16 11.37
N ARG A 80 -23.72 31.59 11.11
CA ARG A 80 -23.43 30.21 11.52
C ARG A 80 -23.24 30.16 13.04
N PRO A 81 -23.49 29.02 13.67
CA PRO A 81 -23.10 28.82 15.07
C PRO A 81 -21.60 29.10 15.25
N ASP A 82 -21.22 29.84 16.27
CA ASP A 82 -19.80 30.08 16.63
C ASP A 82 -19.11 28.85 17.24
N ALA A 83 -19.89 27.81 17.58
CA ALA A 83 -19.36 26.58 18.13
C ALA A 83 -18.52 25.82 17.04
N PRO A 84 -17.38 25.27 17.43
CA PRO A 84 -16.62 24.39 16.53
C PRO A 84 -17.53 23.22 16.10
N LEU A 85 -17.44 22.87 14.81
CA LEU A 85 -18.15 21.69 14.29
C LEU A 85 -17.69 20.45 15.03
N SER A 86 -18.61 19.53 15.32
CA SER A 86 -18.18 18.21 15.79
C SER A 86 -17.33 17.53 14.70
N PRO A 87 -16.43 16.59 15.05
CA PRO A 87 -15.65 15.85 14.07
C PRO A 87 -16.51 15.23 12.96
N GLU A 88 -17.68 14.70 13.32
CA GLU A 88 -18.63 14.10 12.37
C GLU A 88 -19.16 15.15 11.38
N MET A 89 -19.54 16.33 11.88
CA MET A 89 -20.04 17.42 11.04
C MET A 89 -18.95 17.98 10.13
N ALA A 90 -17.71 18.02 10.60
CA ALA A 90 -16.57 18.44 9.79
C ALA A 90 -16.31 17.43 8.63
N ILE A 91 -16.39 16.13 8.92
CA ILE A 91 -16.30 15.07 7.91
C ILE A 91 -17.45 15.18 6.91
N ASP A 92 -18.69 15.37 7.39
CA ASP A 92 -19.86 15.54 6.52
C ASP A 92 -19.69 16.76 5.58
N GLN A 93 -19.14 17.85 6.09
CA GLN A 93 -18.82 19.01 5.26
C GLN A 93 -17.80 18.68 4.18
N MET A 94 -16.70 17.97 4.52
CA MET A 94 -15.69 17.56 3.56
C MET A 94 -16.27 16.65 2.47
N ILE A 95 -17.13 15.69 2.84
CA ILE A 95 -17.84 14.82 1.91
C ILE A 95 -18.75 15.64 0.96
N GLY A 96 -19.48 16.61 1.52
CA GLY A 96 -20.34 17.50 0.75
C GLY A 96 -19.57 18.35 -0.26
N ASP A 97 -18.46 18.95 0.16
CA ASP A 97 -17.58 19.73 -0.71
C ASP A 97 -16.96 18.88 -1.83
N MET A 98 -16.55 17.65 -1.50
CA MET A 98 -16.07 16.68 -2.49
C MET A 98 -17.17 16.34 -3.51
N ALA A 99 -18.39 16.08 -3.04
CA ALA A 99 -19.52 15.79 -3.93
C ALA A 99 -19.85 16.98 -4.86
N ALA A 100 -19.81 18.20 -4.32
CA ALA A 100 -20.02 19.41 -5.13
C ALA A 100 -18.92 19.60 -6.18
N LYS A 101 -17.66 19.37 -5.83
CA LYS A 101 -16.52 19.41 -6.77
C LYS A 101 -16.64 18.32 -7.85
N ALA A 102 -17.02 17.10 -7.48
CA ALA A 102 -17.21 16.00 -8.43
C ALA A 102 -18.30 16.33 -9.46
N ARG A 103 -19.44 16.91 -9.03
CA ARG A 103 -20.51 17.36 -9.96
C ARG A 103 -20.03 18.45 -10.91
N LYS A 104 -19.20 19.39 -10.45
CA LYS A 104 -18.60 20.43 -11.33
C LYS A 104 -17.68 19.83 -12.40
N LEU A 105 -17.06 18.69 -12.10
CA LEU A 105 -16.27 17.91 -13.05
C LEU A 105 -17.11 17.01 -13.97
N GLY A 106 -18.45 17.06 -13.87
CA GLY A 106 -19.36 16.25 -14.67
C GLY A 106 -19.54 14.81 -14.15
N ALA A 107 -19.02 14.48 -12.98
CA ALA A 107 -19.18 13.15 -12.41
C ALA A 107 -20.62 12.95 -11.89
N SER A 108 -21.22 11.80 -12.19
CA SER A 108 -22.50 11.41 -11.61
C SER A 108 -22.33 10.98 -10.15
N ASP A 109 -23.40 11.11 -9.36
CA ASP A 109 -23.41 10.63 -7.97
C ASP A 109 -23.15 9.09 -7.88
N ALA A 110 -23.57 8.33 -8.89
CA ALA A 110 -23.27 6.90 -8.98
C ALA A 110 -21.78 6.63 -9.17
N LEU A 111 -21.10 7.39 -10.03
CA LEU A 111 -19.66 7.28 -10.23
C LEU A 111 -18.90 7.66 -8.96
N LEU A 112 -19.29 8.77 -8.30
CA LEU A 112 -18.70 9.20 -7.06
C LEU A 112 -18.82 8.13 -5.97
N LYS A 113 -20.03 7.58 -5.79
CA LYS A 113 -20.27 6.48 -4.82
C LYS A 113 -19.43 5.25 -5.12
N ALA A 114 -19.32 4.85 -6.39
CA ALA A 114 -18.52 3.70 -6.77
C ALA A 114 -17.03 3.93 -6.49
N ARG A 115 -16.52 5.12 -6.78
CA ARG A 115 -15.12 5.51 -6.50
C ARG A 115 -14.85 5.58 -5.00
N LEU A 116 -15.75 6.17 -4.22
CA LEU A 116 -15.60 6.28 -2.78
C LEU A 116 -15.63 4.89 -2.10
N ARG A 117 -16.58 4.02 -2.50
CA ARG A 117 -16.60 2.63 -2.00
C ARG A 117 -15.31 1.90 -2.31
N ARG A 118 -14.81 2.04 -3.53
CA ARG A 118 -13.53 1.43 -3.90
C ARG A 118 -12.38 1.96 -3.07
N TRP A 119 -12.33 3.28 -2.83
CA TRP A 119 -11.28 3.90 -2.02
C TRP A 119 -11.35 3.47 -0.56
N LEU A 120 -12.55 3.44 0.03
CA LEU A 120 -12.77 2.99 1.41
C LEU A 120 -12.57 1.47 1.60
N ALA A 121 -12.69 0.68 0.53
CA ALA A 121 -12.42 -0.75 0.55
C ALA A 121 -10.94 -1.10 0.31
N LEU A 122 -10.08 -0.10 0.05
CA LEU A 122 -8.64 -0.29 -0.02
C LEU A 122 -8.13 -0.37 1.42
N GLU A 123 -7.95 -1.60 1.90
CA GLU A 123 -7.14 -1.82 3.08
C GLU A 123 -5.69 -1.35 2.79
N PRO A 124 -4.99 -0.76 3.77
CA PRO A 124 -3.59 -0.44 3.58
C PRO A 124 -2.82 -1.71 3.20
N PRO A 125 -1.82 -1.61 2.32
CA PRO A 125 -1.00 -2.76 1.98
C PRO A 125 -0.43 -3.43 3.23
N ALA A 126 -0.62 -4.75 3.32
CA ALA A 126 -0.20 -5.54 4.46
C ALA A 126 1.02 -6.42 4.15
N ARG A 127 1.52 -6.37 2.91
CA ARG A 127 2.63 -7.22 2.45
C ARG A 127 3.32 -6.65 1.21
N TRP A 128 4.54 -7.12 0.95
CA TRP A 128 5.24 -6.92 -0.31
C TRP A 128 4.98 -8.07 -1.29
N LEU A 129 4.92 -7.77 -2.58
CA LEU A 129 4.80 -8.74 -3.67
C LEU A 129 5.99 -8.59 -4.62
N VAL A 130 6.92 -9.53 -4.58
CA VAL A 130 8.04 -9.60 -5.53
C VAL A 130 7.59 -10.32 -6.80
N ILE A 131 7.71 -9.63 -7.94
CA ILE A 131 7.34 -10.18 -9.27
C ILE A 131 8.61 -10.49 -10.03
N GLU A 132 8.98 -11.77 -10.11
CA GLU A 132 10.18 -12.24 -10.81
C GLU A 132 9.90 -13.61 -11.46
N PRO A 133 10.19 -13.78 -12.77
CA PRO A 133 9.97 -15.05 -13.48
C PRO A 133 10.82 -16.20 -12.93
N ASP A 134 12.11 -15.96 -12.66
CA ASP A 134 13.01 -16.99 -12.14
C ASP A 134 12.69 -17.27 -10.67
N PRO A 135 12.27 -18.50 -10.32
CA PRO A 135 11.86 -18.83 -8.95
C PRO A 135 13.01 -18.74 -7.93
N GLU A 136 14.25 -19.07 -8.35
CA GLU A 136 15.39 -19.05 -7.44
C GLU A 136 15.89 -17.62 -7.21
N LEU A 137 15.94 -16.77 -8.25
CA LEU A 137 16.23 -15.36 -8.11
C LEU A 137 15.16 -14.67 -7.26
N ARG A 138 13.89 -15.00 -7.49
CA ARG A 138 12.77 -14.50 -6.69
C ARG A 138 12.95 -14.83 -5.21
N ARG A 139 13.38 -16.04 -4.90
CA ARG A 139 13.66 -16.49 -3.52
C ARG A 139 14.77 -15.67 -2.87
N VAL A 140 15.85 -15.36 -3.60
CA VAL A 140 16.94 -14.51 -3.09
C VAL A 140 16.41 -13.12 -2.75
N VAL A 141 15.65 -12.49 -3.66
CA VAL A 141 15.07 -11.15 -3.45
C VAL A 141 14.12 -11.15 -2.25
N ILE A 142 13.24 -12.15 -2.13
CA ILE A 142 12.33 -12.29 -0.99
C ILE A 142 13.13 -12.37 0.32
N CYS A 143 14.12 -13.23 0.38
CA CYS A 143 14.95 -13.42 1.58
C CYS A 143 15.66 -12.12 2.01
N GLU A 144 16.21 -11.35 1.06
CA GLU A 144 16.84 -10.08 1.37
C GLU A 144 15.84 -9.02 1.86
N MET A 145 14.64 -8.98 1.28
CA MET A 145 13.58 -8.09 1.71
C MET A 145 13.06 -8.47 3.11
N GLU A 146 12.83 -9.77 3.39
CA GLU A 146 12.39 -10.25 4.70
C GLU A 146 13.40 -9.96 5.82
N GLN A 147 14.70 -9.95 5.51
CA GLN A 147 15.75 -9.57 6.48
C GLN A 147 15.77 -8.07 6.78
N ALA A 148 15.21 -7.25 5.91
CA ALA A 148 15.32 -5.79 5.97
C ALA A 148 14.01 -5.09 6.32
N LEU A 149 12.86 -5.71 6.10
CA LEU A 149 11.52 -5.13 6.20
C LEU A 149 10.70 -5.83 7.29
N SER A 150 9.63 -5.17 7.72
CA SER A 150 8.74 -5.68 8.78
C SER A 150 7.50 -6.38 8.22
N LEU A 151 7.02 -5.95 7.05
CA LEU A 151 5.87 -6.58 6.40
C LEU A 151 6.28 -7.91 5.74
N PRO A 152 5.36 -8.90 5.74
CA PRO A 152 5.59 -10.16 5.02
C PRO A 152 5.89 -9.94 3.55
N VAL A 153 6.77 -10.75 2.98
CA VAL A 153 7.13 -10.69 1.57
C VAL A 153 6.67 -11.97 0.88
N ILE A 154 5.87 -11.83 -0.16
CA ILE A 154 5.45 -12.94 -1.03
C ILE A 154 6.00 -12.75 -2.44
N GLY A 155 5.95 -13.78 -3.25
CA GLY A 155 6.42 -13.66 -4.64
C GLY A 155 5.58 -14.44 -5.62
N CYS A 156 5.54 -13.94 -6.86
CA CYS A 156 4.86 -14.61 -7.96
C CYS A 156 5.64 -14.47 -9.28
N GLY A 157 5.27 -15.30 -10.26
CA GLY A 157 5.67 -15.09 -11.65
C GLY A 157 4.82 -14.01 -12.33
N PRO A 158 5.26 -13.51 -13.50
CA PRO A 158 4.52 -12.51 -14.27
C PRO A 158 3.11 -12.95 -14.67
N GLU A 159 2.88 -14.23 -14.86
CA GLU A 159 1.57 -14.82 -15.21
C GLU A 159 0.52 -14.69 -14.10
N GLN A 160 0.96 -14.55 -12.86
CA GLN A 160 0.11 -14.45 -11.68
C GLN A 160 -0.03 -13.03 -11.15
N CYS A 161 0.83 -12.11 -11.58
CA CYS A 161 0.94 -10.76 -11.00
C CYS A 161 -0.31 -9.89 -11.21
N SER A 162 -1.19 -10.23 -12.16
CA SER A 162 -2.46 -9.52 -12.39
C SER A 162 -3.65 -10.11 -11.63
N MET A 163 -3.46 -11.22 -10.91
CA MET A 163 -4.51 -11.83 -10.11
C MET A 163 -4.87 -10.95 -8.90
N PRO A 164 -6.15 -10.65 -8.65
CA PRO A 164 -6.57 -9.85 -7.49
C PRO A 164 -6.03 -10.40 -6.16
N ALA A 165 -6.04 -11.72 -5.99
CA ALA A 165 -5.53 -12.38 -4.78
C ALA A 165 -4.04 -12.10 -4.51
N MET A 166 -3.25 -11.74 -5.52
CA MET A 166 -1.84 -11.38 -5.38
C MET A 166 -1.64 -9.87 -5.19
N LEU A 167 -2.44 -9.05 -5.89
CA LEU A 167 -2.29 -7.59 -5.87
C LEU A 167 -2.99 -6.92 -4.68
N ASP A 168 -4.17 -7.43 -4.30
CA ASP A 168 -4.96 -6.81 -3.24
C ASP A 168 -4.18 -6.85 -1.91
N GLY A 169 -4.03 -5.70 -1.29
CA GLY A 169 -3.25 -5.54 -0.06
C GLY A 169 -1.74 -5.74 -0.23
N SER A 170 -1.19 -5.60 -1.46
CA SER A 170 0.24 -5.80 -1.72
C SER A 170 0.91 -4.58 -2.34
N MET A 171 2.10 -4.25 -1.88
CA MET A 171 3.03 -3.33 -2.54
C MET A 171 3.90 -4.12 -3.54
N ALA A 172 3.72 -3.88 -4.84
CA ALA A 172 4.43 -4.63 -5.87
C ALA A 172 5.87 -4.11 -6.05
N ALA A 173 6.82 -5.04 -6.10
CA ALA A 173 8.24 -4.77 -6.34
C ALA A 173 8.78 -5.65 -7.48
N VAL A 174 9.69 -5.10 -8.28
CA VAL A 174 10.25 -5.77 -9.46
C VAL A 174 11.70 -5.36 -9.69
N LEU A 175 12.51 -6.26 -10.24
CA LEU A 175 13.87 -5.94 -10.69
C LEU A 175 13.85 -5.05 -11.96
N PRO A 176 14.84 -4.16 -12.14
CA PRO A 176 14.88 -3.20 -13.25
C PRO A 176 14.70 -3.81 -14.62
N SER A 177 15.34 -4.98 -14.86
CA SER A 177 15.30 -5.69 -16.13
C SER A 177 13.89 -6.19 -16.52
N LYS A 178 12.97 -6.31 -15.56
CA LYS A 178 11.61 -6.82 -15.76
C LYS A 178 10.53 -5.74 -15.62
N ALA A 179 10.87 -4.55 -15.13
CA ALA A 179 9.94 -3.49 -14.81
C ALA A 179 9.02 -3.11 -15.99
N ALA A 180 9.58 -2.94 -17.18
CA ALA A 180 8.79 -2.58 -18.38
C ALA A 180 7.81 -3.67 -18.80
N ALA A 181 8.18 -4.95 -18.68
CA ALA A 181 7.32 -6.08 -19.00
C ALA A 181 6.20 -6.25 -17.97
N VAL A 182 6.53 -6.21 -16.68
CA VAL A 182 5.56 -6.36 -15.60
C VAL A 182 4.56 -5.21 -15.59
N ARG A 183 4.98 -3.97 -15.86
CA ARG A 183 4.06 -2.81 -15.91
C ARG A 183 2.96 -2.95 -16.96
N LYS A 184 3.21 -3.67 -18.06
CA LYS A 184 2.18 -3.94 -19.09
C LYS A 184 1.15 -4.98 -18.66
N LEU A 185 1.48 -5.81 -17.68
CA LEU A 185 0.61 -6.86 -17.16
C LEU A 185 -0.24 -6.38 -15.98
N LEU A 186 0.21 -5.35 -15.26
CA LEU A 186 -0.50 -4.81 -14.12
C LEU A 186 -1.69 -3.92 -14.56
N PRO A 187 -2.78 -3.89 -13.79
CA PRO A 187 -3.90 -2.98 -14.01
C PRO A 187 -3.43 -1.52 -14.07
N ALA A 188 -4.14 -0.70 -14.87
CA ALA A 188 -3.85 0.73 -14.97
C ALA A 188 -3.96 1.42 -13.59
N GLY A 189 -2.92 2.15 -13.21
CA GLY A 189 -2.84 2.84 -11.92
C GLY A 189 -2.25 2.00 -10.77
N SER A 190 -1.83 0.76 -11.02
CA SER A 190 -1.07 -0.02 -10.02
C SER A 190 0.30 0.61 -9.78
N GLU A 191 0.65 0.78 -8.51
CA GLU A 191 2.00 1.17 -8.13
C GLU A 191 2.96 0.00 -8.29
N LEU A 192 4.14 0.27 -8.83
CA LEU A 192 5.20 -0.70 -9.02
C LEU A 192 6.54 -0.09 -8.62
N THR A 193 7.13 -0.61 -7.56
CA THR A 193 8.44 -0.20 -7.08
C THR A 193 9.53 -0.94 -7.85
N THR A 194 10.46 -0.20 -8.45
CA THR A 194 11.61 -0.79 -9.13
C THR A 194 12.77 -0.88 -8.15
N LEU A 195 13.23 -2.11 -7.88
CA LEU A 195 14.35 -2.38 -6.99
C LEU A 195 15.67 -1.93 -7.62
N GLN A 196 16.56 -1.37 -6.81
CA GLN A 196 17.90 -1.04 -7.28
C GLN A 196 18.86 -2.17 -6.91
N VAL A 197 19.49 -2.74 -7.93
CA VAL A 197 20.47 -3.82 -7.78
C VAL A 197 21.84 -3.24 -7.43
N HIS A 198 22.55 -3.88 -6.52
CA HIS A 198 23.91 -3.51 -6.19
C HIS A 198 24.81 -3.66 -7.43
N PRO A 199 25.59 -2.66 -7.84
CA PRO A 199 26.53 -2.84 -8.91
C PRO A 199 27.64 -3.80 -8.48
N VAL A 200 27.62 -4.99 -9.07
CA VAL A 200 28.52 -6.11 -8.76
C VAL A 200 30.03 -5.72 -8.84
N THR A 201 30.35 -4.71 -9.62
CA THR A 201 31.74 -4.35 -9.92
C THR A 201 32.40 -3.43 -8.90
N ALA A 202 31.62 -2.63 -8.15
CA ALA A 202 32.20 -1.59 -7.29
C ALA A 202 32.80 -2.12 -5.98
N ASP A 203 32.22 -3.16 -5.38
CA ASP A 203 32.61 -3.64 -4.05
C ASP A 203 33.28 -5.02 -4.04
N LEU A 204 33.17 -5.77 -5.14
CA LEU A 204 33.70 -7.13 -5.17
C LEU A 204 35.20 -7.17 -4.96
N GLU A 205 35.92 -6.25 -5.56
CA GLU A 205 37.39 -6.21 -5.43
C GLU A 205 37.81 -5.87 -3.99
N SER A 206 37.14 -4.92 -3.34
CA SER A 206 37.38 -4.58 -1.94
C SER A 206 36.88 -5.69 -0.99
N TYR A 207 35.76 -6.31 -1.32
CA TYR A 207 35.21 -7.44 -0.59
C TYR A 207 36.10 -8.70 -0.69
N LEU A 208 36.54 -9.03 -1.89
CA LEU A 208 37.45 -10.15 -2.13
C LEU A 208 38.82 -9.90 -1.49
N LYS A 209 39.40 -8.72 -1.60
CA LYS A 209 40.68 -8.36 -0.92
C LYS A 209 40.60 -8.50 0.60
N ARG A 210 39.45 -8.29 1.20
CA ARG A 210 39.24 -8.40 2.65
C ARG A 210 39.04 -9.82 3.14
N TYR A 211 38.50 -10.70 2.30
CA TYR A 211 38.08 -12.06 2.66
C TYR A 211 38.78 -13.15 1.83
N MET A 212 39.69 -12.78 0.93
CA MET A 212 40.50 -13.78 0.21
C MET A 212 41.43 -14.49 1.17
N PRO A 213 41.49 -15.84 1.06
CA PRO A 213 42.46 -16.61 1.81
C PRO A 213 43.88 -16.12 1.50
N GLU A 214 44.73 -16.08 2.52
CA GLU A 214 46.13 -15.63 2.40
C GLU A 214 46.97 -16.57 1.51
N HIS A 215 46.47 -17.79 1.26
CA HIS A 215 47.16 -18.80 0.47
C HIS A 215 46.35 -19.18 -0.76
N SER A 216 47.00 -19.20 -1.91
CA SER A 216 46.40 -19.59 -3.21
C SER A 216 45.95 -21.06 -3.32
N SER A 217 46.26 -21.85 -2.30
CA SER A 217 45.87 -23.28 -2.20
C SER A 217 44.54 -23.51 -1.46
N ASP A 218 43.98 -22.49 -0.87
CA ASP A 218 42.76 -22.65 -0.07
C ASP A 218 41.53 -22.78 -0.96
N LEU A 219 40.63 -23.69 -0.59
CA LEU A 219 39.37 -23.88 -1.29
C LEU A 219 38.41 -22.74 -0.96
N VAL A 220 37.71 -22.22 -1.99
CA VAL A 220 36.63 -21.26 -1.85
C VAL A 220 35.34 -21.88 -2.37
N GLY A 221 34.33 -21.97 -1.52
CA GLY A 221 33.02 -22.46 -1.88
C GLY A 221 32.20 -21.40 -2.62
N ILE A 222 31.38 -21.84 -3.58
CA ILE A 222 30.30 -21.04 -4.17
C ILE A 222 29.04 -21.86 -4.04
N ALA A 223 28.03 -21.35 -3.31
CA ALA A 223 26.80 -22.08 -3.07
C ALA A 223 25.57 -21.21 -3.34
N SER A 224 24.67 -21.68 -4.19
CA SER A 224 23.39 -21.04 -4.49
C SER A 224 22.43 -22.06 -5.13
N ARG A 225 21.13 -21.81 -5.06
CA ARG A 225 20.13 -22.49 -5.91
C ARG A 225 20.00 -21.80 -7.27
N TRP A 226 20.31 -20.52 -7.35
CA TRP A 226 20.24 -19.75 -8.58
C TRP A 226 21.50 -19.98 -9.43
N THR A 227 21.33 -20.68 -10.55
CA THR A 227 22.45 -21.10 -11.43
C THR A 227 23.27 -19.92 -11.94
N GLU A 228 22.62 -18.80 -12.28
CA GLU A 228 23.33 -17.61 -12.72
C GLU A 228 24.24 -17.02 -11.64
N PHE A 229 23.84 -17.09 -10.37
CA PHE A 229 24.70 -16.71 -9.26
C PHE A 229 26.00 -17.53 -9.24
N GLN A 230 25.88 -18.84 -9.38
CA GLN A 230 27.05 -19.74 -9.38
C GLN A 230 27.98 -19.39 -10.54
N ARG A 231 27.42 -19.17 -11.74
CA ARG A 231 28.19 -18.82 -12.95
C ARG A 231 28.88 -17.46 -12.79
N ILE A 232 28.17 -16.45 -12.34
CA ILE A 232 28.72 -15.11 -12.09
C ILE A 232 29.80 -15.16 -11.02
N GLY A 233 29.52 -15.79 -9.88
CA GLY A 233 30.46 -15.95 -8.76
C GLY A 233 31.76 -16.64 -9.21
N GLN A 234 31.65 -17.75 -9.96
CA GLN A 234 32.81 -18.44 -10.50
C GLN A 234 33.64 -17.54 -11.44
N THR A 235 32.97 -16.87 -12.39
CA THR A 235 33.65 -15.96 -13.33
C THR A 235 34.39 -14.85 -12.61
N MET A 236 33.76 -14.26 -11.59
CA MET A 236 34.32 -13.14 -10.84
C MET A 236 35.49 -13.55 -9.96
N LEU A 237 35.41 -14.71 -9.29
CA LEU A 237 36.50 -15.21 -8.46
C LEU A 237 37.73 -15.58 -9.31
N VAL A 238 37.52 -16.18 -10.50
CA VAL A 238 38.60 -16.44 -11.46
C VAL A 238 39.20 -15.14 -11.97
N ALA A 239 38.38 -14.14 -12.31
CA ALA A 239 38.86 -12.83 -12.72
C ALA A 239 39.64 -12.09 -11.60
N ALA A 240 39.32 -12.38 -10.35
CA ALA A 240 40.05 -11.87 -9.18
C ALA A 240 41.36 -12.64 -8.89
N GLY A 241 41.71 -13.68 -9.70
CA GLY A 241 42.98 -14.38 -9.61
C GLY A 241 42.93 -15.73 -8.88
N LEU A 242 41.76 -16.24 -8.50
CA LEU A 242 41.66 -17.57 -7.94
C LEU A 242 41.78 -18.63 -9.04
N ALA A 243 42.53 -19.69 -8.78
CA ALA A 243 42.61 -20.80 -9.66
C ALA A 243 41.28 -21.56 -9.78
N PRO A 244 40.79 -21.91 -10.98
CA PRO A 244 39.48 -22.59 -11.12
C PRO A 244 39.38 -23.89 -10.29
N GLU A 245 40.49 -24.61 -10.12
CA GLU A 245 40.62 -25.83 -9.32
C GLU A 245 40.46 -25.61 -7.81
N SER A 246 40.65 -24.36 -7.34
CA SER A 246 40.42 -23.95 -5.95
C SER A 246 38.94 -23.61 -5.67
N LEU A 247 38.07 -23.61 -6.70
CA LEU A 247 36.67 -23.28 -6.57
C LEU A 247 35.80 -24.53 -6.38
N LEU A 248 35.06 -24.57 -5.27
CA LEU A 248 34.11 -25.61 -4.94
C LEU A 248 32.67 -25.13 -5.22
N VAL A 249 32.21 -25.30 -6.46
CA VAL A 249 30.84 -24.86 -6.83
C VAL A 249 29.80 -25.89 -6.38
N ARG A 250 28.78 -25.44 -5.67
CA ARG A 250 27.68 -26.25 -5.12
C ARG A 250 26.32 -25.73 -5.56
N ASP A 251 25.62 -26.56 -6.29
CA ASP A 251 24.22 -26.36 -6.66
C ASP A 251 23.34 -26.80 -5.50
N ALA A 252 22.79 -25.85 -4.77
CA ALA A 252 22.00 -26.11 -3.58
C ALA A 252 20.60 -26.70 -3.85
N THR A 253 20.23 -26.89 -5.12
CA THR A 253 19.05 -27.69 -5.50
C THR A 253 19.31 -29.20 -5.40
N LYS A 254 20.58 -29.62 -5.37
CA LYS A 254 20.96 -31.04 -5.38
C LYS A 254 21.16 -31.59 -3.97
N PRO A 255 20.78 -32.86 -3.73
CA PRO A 255 21.05 -33.51 -2.45
C PRO A 255 22.55 -33.57 -2.18
N GLY A 256 22.94 -33.34 -0.89
CA GLY A 256 24.33 -33.40 -0.47
C GLY A 256 25.21 -32.23 -0.88
N TRP A 257 24.64 -31.14 -1.35
CA TRP A 257 25.36 -29.92 -1.78
C TRP A 257 26.28 -29.34 -0.72
N LYS A 258 25.97 -29.57 0.57
CA LYS A 258 26.78 -29.08 1.69
C LYS A 258 28.13 -29.78 1.84
N ARG A 259 28.31 -30.95 1.21
CA ARG A 259 29.51 -31.76 1.38
C ARG A 259 30.77 -31.04 0.94
N GLY A 260 31.75 -30.96 1.83
CA GLY A 260 33.05 -30.35 1.59
C GLY A 260 33.11 -28.84 1.75
N LEU A 261 31.97 -28.18 2.02
CA LEU A 261 31.97 -26.73 2.29
C LEU A 261 32.63 -26.39 3.63
N GLU A 262 32.66 -27.33 4.58
CA GLU A 262 33.31 -27.17 5.88
C GLU A 262 34.84 -27.06 5.75
N ALA A 263 35.40 -27.57 4.65
CA ALA A 263 36.84 -27.51 4.36
C ALA A 263 37.22 -26.25 3.56
N ALA A 264 36.26 -25.48 3.11
CA ALA A 264 36.52 -24.23 2.39
C ALA A 264 36.91 -23.10 3.36
N ALA A 265 37.87 -22.29 3.00
CA ALA A 265 38.30 -21.12 3.78
C ALA A 265 37.17 -20.08 3.87
N ALA A 266 36.36 -19.96 2.82
CA ALA A 266 35.15 -19.16 2.77
C ALA A 266 34.14 -19.74 1.77
N VAL A 267 32.85 -19.42 1.97
CA VAL A 267 31.76 -19.79 1.07
C VAL A 267 31.02 -18.55 0.58
N VAL A 268 31.16 -18.24 -0.68
CA VAL A 268 30.40 -17.17 -1.34
C VAL A 268 29.00 -17.68 -1.63
N CYS A 269 27.98 -17.02 -1.13
CA CYS A 269 26.59 -17.45 -1.26
C CYS A 269 25.64 -16.27 -1.33
N ASP A 270 24.40 -16.52 -1.75
CA ASP A 270 23.29 -15.58 -1.65
C ASP A 270 22.70 -15.57 -0.22
N ALA A 271 21.83 -14.59 0.06
CA ALA A 271 21.23 -14.38 1.37
C ALA A 271 20.36 -15.58 1.85
N ALA A 272 19.72 -16.30 0.91
CA ALA A 272 18.89 -17.44 1.23
C ALA A 272 19.74 -18.66 1.64
N ILE A 273 20.85 -18.89 0.94
CA ILE A 273 21.77 -20.01 1.22
C ILE A 273 22.60 -19.77 2.48
N ALA A 274 22.91 -18.51 2.79
CA ALA A 274 23.67 -18.18 3.99
C ALA A 274 23.07 -18.77 5.29
N GLN A 275 21.74 -18.85 5.36
CA GLN A 275 21.02 -19.41 6.51
C GLN A 275 21.05 -20.95 6.54
N GLU A 276 21.38 -21.60 5.42
CA GLU A 276 21.38 -23.07 5.27
C GLU A 276 22.78 -23.68 5.34
N LEU A 277 23.83 -22.84 5.39
CA LEU A 277 25.21 -23.33 5.44
C LEU A 277 25.47 -24.17 6.69
N PRO A 278 26.39 -25.15 6.62
CA PRO A 278 26.85 -25.87 7.79
C PRO A 278 27.43 -24.95 8.87
N VAL A 279 27.28 -25.35 10.13
CA VAL A 279 27.88 -24.62 11.25
C VAL A 279 29.40 -24.62 11.09
N GLY A 280 30.03 -23.47 11.24
CA GLY A 280 31.49 -23.31 11.11
C GLY A 280 31.96 -22.86 9.73
N CYS A 281 31.10 -22.85 8.72
CA CYS A 281 31.44 -22.24 7.42
C CYS A 281 31.53 -20.71 7.55
N HIS A 282 32.61 -20.14 7.01
CA HIS A 282 32.73 -18.69 6.87
C HIS A 282 31.94 -18.22 5.63
N ALA A 283 30.75 -17.65 5.84
CA ALA A 283 29.88 -17.18 4.76
C ALA A 283 30.28 -15.78 4.28
N ILE A 284 30.52 -15.62 3.00
CA ILE A 284 30.59 -14.34 2.30
C ILE A 284 29.27 -14.14 1.58
N VAL A 285 28.35 -13.41 2.19
CA VAL A 285 27.00 -13.19 1.66
C VAL A 285 27.02 -12.07 0.64
N PHE A 286 26.75 -12.43 -0.60
CA PHE A 286 26.56 -11.45 -1.66
C PHE A 286 25.09 -11.00 -1.70
N ARG A 287 24.86 -9.70 -1.46
CA ARG A 287 23.54 -9.10 -1.51
C ARG A 287 23.24 -8.51 -2.89
N LEU A 288 22.08 -8.87 -3.41
CA LEU A 288 21.60 -8.38 -4.71
C LEU A 288 21.04 -6.94 -4.59
N LEU A 289 20.31 -6.65 -3.51
CA LEU A 289 19.68 -5.35 -3.31
C LEU A 289 20.65 -4.36 -2.67
N GLY A 290 20.77 -3.19 -3.29
CA GLY A 290 21.59 -2.10 -2.75
C GLY A 290 20.93 -1.41 -1.55
N GLU A 291 21.75 -0.84 -0.65
CA GLU A 291 21.27 -0.05 0.49
C GLU A 291 20.26 1.04 0.10
N PRO A 292 20.41 1.79 -1.03
CA PRO A 292 19.41 2.76 -1.44
C PRO A 292 18.04 2.13 -1.72
N SER A 293 17.99 0.90 -2.26
CA SER A 293 16.75 0.18 -2.49
C SER A 293 16.07 -0.19 -1.18
N ILE A 294 16.83 -0.71 -0.23
CA ILE A 294 16.33 -1.07 1.09
C ILE A 294 15.79 0.17 1.84
N ALA A 295 16.49 1.30 1.75
CA ALA A 295 16.03 2.54 2.36
C ALA A 295 14.72 3.07 1.75
N ASP A 296 14.56 3.01 0.42
CA ASP A 296 13.30 3.38 -0.26
C ASP A 296 12.15 2.46 0.14
N LEU A 297 12.41 1.15 0.21
CA LEU A 297 11.40 0.18 0.63
C LEU A 297 10.93 0.42 2.08
N ARG A 298 11.85 0.67 3.01
CA ARG A 298 11.52 1.03 4.41
C ARG A 298 10.69 2.30 4.48
N THR A 299 11.07 3.33 3.75
CA THR A 299 10.32 4.61 3.73
C THR A 299 8.88 4.41 3.26
N ARG A 300 8.67 3.55 2.25
CA ARG A 300 7.31 3.22 1.76
C ARG A 300 6.52 2.40 2.77
N GLU A 301 7.17 1.46 3.42
CA GLU A 301 6.57 0.64 4.48
C GLU A 301 6.13 1.51 5.66
N ASP A 302 7.00 2.40 6.13
CA ASP A 302 6.70 3.33 7.22
C ASP A 302 5.51 4.24 6.89
N ALA A 303 5.43 4.75 5.66
CA ALA A 303 4.31 5.58 5.21
C ALA A 303 2.97 4.84 5.29
N VAL A 304 2.95 3.54 4.97
CA VAL A 304 1.76 2.68 5.08
C VAL A 304 1.42 2.39 6.54
N MET A 305 2.44 2.09 7.37
CA MET A 305 2.26 1.75 8.79
C MET A 305 1.76 2.94 9.62
N VAL A 306 2.15 4.16 9.29
CA VAL A 306 1.63 5.39 9.92
C VAL A 306 0.17 5.59 9.58
N SER A 307 -0.24 5.38 8.33
CA SER A 307 -1.64 5.51 7.89
C SER A 307 -2.59 4.48 8.52
N SER A 308 -2.07 3.39 9.09
CA SER A 308 -2.87 2.32 9.72
C SER A 308 -3.02 2.47 11.23
N ARG A 309 -2.35 3.46 11.86
CA ARG A 309 -2.38 3.69 13.33
C ARG A 309 -3.28 4.85 13.76
N ASP A 310 -3.75 5.66 12.82
CA ASP A 310 -4.71 6.72 13.02
C ASP A 310 -6.13 6.26 12.63
#